data_c8d16e4a2d8e674b74f07369c8b1796f
#
_entry.id   c8d16e4a2d8e674b74f07369c8b1796f
#
_cell.length_a   1.000
_cell.length_b   1.000
_cell.length_c   1.000
_cell.angle_alpha   90.00
_cell.angle_beta   90.00
_cell.angle_gamma   90.00
#
_symmetry.space_group_name_H-M   'P 1'
#
loop_
_entity.id
_entity.type
_entity.pdbx_description
1 polymer ?
#
loop_
_entity_poly.entity_id
_entity_poly.type
_entity_poly.pdbx_seq_one_letter_code
_entity_poly.pdbx_strand_id
1 'polypeptide(L)'
;MKVLKFGGTSVGSVESILSLKKIVEGENDDVIVVVSALGGITDKLIATSKLALGGDESYKAEFEFMQKRHYEMVDAIIDDEEKKSGLLHTIDRLFEELKSIYYGVYLIHDLSPKIQAAIVSYGERLSSHIVATLVNGAKRYNSLDFIKTIKKHGKNVLDSEVTANAVKETFRNRTQKSVVPGFISTDRNTGEITNLGRGGSDYTASIIAAALDAEVLEIWTDVDGFMTADPKVIHTAYTINELSYVEAMELCNFGAKVVYPPTIYPVCVKNIPIKVKNTFNPDSAGTTILSHVENDSKPIKGISSIKGTTLITVAGLSMVGVIGVNRRIFTALAENGISVFMVSQASSENSTSIGVRDVDAEEAVAVLNNEFSKEIRTGAMFPMHAESGLATVA
;
A
#
# COMPACT_ATOMS: atom_id res chain seq x y z
N MET A 1 23.23 -5.73 -6.24
CA MET A 1 22.06 -6.43 -5.65
C MET A 1 20.81 -5.60 -5.90
N LYS A 2 19.72 -6.23 -6.32
CA LYS A 2 18.42 -5.61 -6.58
C LYS A 2 17.37 -6.09 -5.59
N VAL A 3 16.36 -5.24 -5.35
CA VAL A 3 15.14 -5.65 -4.63
C VAL A 3 13.97 -5.59 -5.61
N LEU A 4 13.28 -6.70 -5.80
CA LEU A 4 12.15 -6.84 -6.70
C LEU A 4 10.88 -7.04 -5.87
N LYS A 5 9.88 -6.17 -6.02
CA LYS A 5 8.59 -6.36 -5.35
C LYS A 5 7.53 -6.75 -6.37
N PHE A 6 6.80 -7.82 -6.09
CA PHE A 6 5.68 -8.27 -6.91
C PHE A 6 4.35 -8.05 -6.19
N GLY A 7 3.45 -7.28 -6.83
CA GLY A 7 2.12 -7.00 -6.33
C GLY A 7 1.17 -8.20 -6.36
N GLY A 8 -0.01 -8.06 -5.76
CA GLY A 8 -1.00 -9.14 -5.71
C GLY A 8 -1.45 -9.61 -7.11
N THR A 9 -1.55 -8.72 -8.09
CA THR A 9 -1.83 -9.05 -9.49
C THR A 9 -0.71 -9.88 -10.13
N SER A 10 0.54 -9.57 -9.75
CA SER A 10 1.74 -10.25 -10.25
C SER A 10 1.94 -11.67 -9.69
N VAL A 11 1.23 -12.03 -8.63
CA VAL A 11 1.21 -13.38 -8.03
C VAL A 11 -0.20 -13.99 -8.04
N GLY A 12 -1.17 -13.33 -8.70
CA GLY A 12 -2.60 -13.65 -8.62
C GLY A 12 -3.10 -14.74 -9.56
N SER A 13 -2.36 -15.07 -10.62
CA SER A 13 -2.70 -16.07 -11.63
C SER A 13 -1.48 -16.95 -11.96
N VAL A 14 -1.74 -18.10 -12.58
CA VAL A 14 -0.70 -19.00 -13.07
C VAL A 14 0.23 -18.27 -14.06
N GLU A 15 -0.33 -17.52 -14.99
CA GLU A 15 0.43 -16.75 -15.99
C GLU A 15 1.37 -15.74 -15.31
N SER A 16 0.84 -14.93 -14.39
CA SER A 16 1.63 -13.89 -13.72
C SER A 16 2.74 -14.46 -12.85
N ILE A 17 2.48 -15.55 -12.13
CA ILE A 17 3.48 -16.16 -11.25
C ILE A 17 4.59 -16.90 -12.03
N LEU A 18 4.26 -17.45 -13.21
CA LEU A 18 5.27 -18.00 -14.13
C LEU A 18 6.09 -16.90 -14.80
N SER A 19 5.49 -15.73 -15.07
CA SER A 19 6.23 -14.56 -15.52
C SER A 19 7.20 -14.06 -14.43
N LEU A 20 6.74 -13.97 -13.17
CA LEU A 20 7.61 -13.70 -12.02
C LEU A 20 8.81 -14.65 -11.98
N LYS A 21 8.57 -15.96 -12.14
CA LYS A 21 9.66 -16.96 -12.17
C LYS A 21 10.69 -16.62 -13.23
N LYS A 22 10.25 -16.36 -14.48
CA LYS A 22 11.16 -16.01 -15.59
C LYS A 22 11.96 -14.75 -15.30
N ILE A 23 11.32 -13.71 -14.76
CA ILE A 23 11.97 -12.45 -14.39
C ILE A 23 13.06 -12.71 -13.36
N VAL A 24 12.72 -13.38 -12.25
CA VAL A 24 13.66 -13.64 -11.15
C VAL A 24 14.78 -14.60 -11.56
N GLU A 25 14.49 -15.61 -12.35
CA GLU A 25 15.51 -16.57 -12.84
C GLU A 25 16.41 -15.96 -13.91
N GLY A 26 15.94 -14.95 -14.63
CA GLY A 26 16.73 -14.19 -15.60
C GLY A 26 17.71 -13.19 -14.96
N GLU A 27 17.58 -12.89 -13.67
CA GLU A 27 18.53 -12.03 -12.97
C GLU A 27 19.85 -12.77 -12.67
N ASN A 28 20.95 -12.14 -13.07
CA ASN A 28 22.30 -12.65 -12.81
C ASN A 28 22.86 -12.20 -11.46
N ASP A 29 22.37 -11.07 -10.96
CA ASP A 29 22.76 -10.50 -9.68
C ASP A 29 22.00 -11.15 -8.51
N ASP A 30 22.48 -10.90 -7.29
CA ASP A 30 21.72 -11.22 -6.08
C ASP A 30 20.42 -10.43 -6.04
N VAL A 31 19.31 -11.13 -5.82
CA VAL A 31 17.98 -10.50 -5.75
C VAL A 31 17.25 -10.87 -4.47
N ILE A 32 16.54 -9.86 -3.92
CA ILE A 32 15.56 -10.07 -2.86
C ILE A 32 14.17 -9.80 -3.43
N VAL A 33 13.35 -10.83 -3.45
CA VAL A 33 11.99 -10.81 -4.01
C VAL A 33 11.00 -10.63 -2.89
N VAL A 34 10.28 -9.52 -2.86
CA VAL A 34 9.21 -9.25 -1.90
C VAL A 34 7.87 -9.51 -2.57
N VAL A 35 7.07 -10.39 -1.99
CA VAL A 35 5.77 -10.77 -2.56
C VAL A 35 4.60 -10.33 -1.68
N SER A 36 3.52 -9.92 -2.33
CA SER A 36 2.21 -9.71 -1.70
C SER A 36 1.43 -11.04 -1.61
N ALA A 37 0.30 -11.04 -0.93
CA ALA A 37 -0.69 -12.10 -1.02
C ALA A 37 -1.15 -12.32 -2.47
N LEU A 38 -1.66 -13.50 -2.80
CA LEU A 38 -2.31 -13.73 -4.10
C LEU A 38 -3.46 -12.73 -4.29
N GLY A 39 -3.62 -12.20 -5.50
CA GLY A 39 -4.56 -11.12 -5.79
C GLY A 39 -5.96 -11.36 -5.22
N GLY A 40 -6.48 -10.42 -4.42
CA GLY A 40 -7.78 -10.47 -3.76
C GLY A 40 -7.84 -11.32 -2.48
N ILE A 41 -6.79 -12.05 -2.12
CA ILE A 41 -6.79 -12.89 -0.90
C ILE A 41 -6.82 -12.06 0.38
N THR A 42 -6.13 -10.93 0.44
CA THR A 42 -6.17 -10.05 1.61
C THR A 42 -7.59 -9.57 1.92
N ASP A 43 -8.33 -9.14 0.89
CA ASP A 43 -9.72 -8.71 1.04
C ASP A 43 -10.63 -9.88 1.46
N LYS A 44 -10.40 -11.08 0.91
CA LYS A 44 -11.11 -12.29 1.31
C LYS A 44 -10.83 -12.66 2.77
N LEU A 45 -9.59 -12.61 3.23
CA LEU A 45 -9.22 -12.85 4.63
C LEU A 45 -9.96 -11.90 5.57
N ILE A 46 -10.04 -10.60 5.22
CA ILE A 46 -10.77 -9.60 6.00
C ILE A 46 -12.29 -9.86 5.96
N ALA A 47 -12.85 -10.13 4.80
CA ALA A 47 -14.30 -10.40 4.66
C ALA A 47 -14.70 -11.64 5.45
N THR A 48 -13.93 -12.73 5.34
CA THR A 48 -14.15 -13.97 6.08
C THR A 48 -14.07 -13.77 7.60
N SER A 49 -13.13 -12.92 8.08
CA SER A 49 -13.05 -12.61 9.52
C SER A 49 -14.28 -11.87 10.05
N LYS A 50 -14.89 -11.00 9.21
CA LYS A 50 -16.14 -10.29 9.55
C LYS A 50 -17.34 -11.23 9.59
N LEU A 51 -17.42 -12.21 8.68
CA LEU A 51 -18.47 -13.25 8.73
C LEU A 51 -18.34 -14.07 10.01
N ALA A 52 -17.14 -14.54 10.33
CA ALA A 52 -16.90 -15.26 11.58
C ALA A 52 -17.27 -14.43 12.83
N LEU A 53 -16.88 -13.14 12.86
CA LEU A 53 -17.25 -12.20 13.93
C LEU A 53 -18.76 -12.07 14.08
N GLY A 54 -19.52 -12.04 12.97
CA GLY A 54 -20.98 -11.97 12.96
C GLY A 54 -21.68 -13.28 13.30
N GLY A 55 -20.96 -14.39 13.55
CA GLY A 55 -21.55 -15.71 13.78
C GLY A 55 -22.14 -16.32 12.50
N ASP A 56 -21.74 -15.85 11.31
CA ASP A 56 -22.21 -16.36 10.04
C ASP A 56 -21.36 -17.55 9.58
N GLU A 57 -21.98 -18.73 9.50
CA GLU A 57 -21.31 -19.97 9.10
C GLU A 57 -20.78 -19.96 7.68
N SER A 58 -21.20 -19.03 6.83
CA SER A 58 -20.68 -18.88 5.46
C SER A 58 -19.18 -18.58 5.43
N TYR A 59 -18.57 -18.17 6.56
CA TYR A 59 -17.12 -18.03 6.67
C TYR A 59 -16.37 -19.32 6.32
N LYS A 60 -16.99 -20.49 6.54
CA LYS A 60 -16.40 -21.80 6.22
C LYS A 60 -16.24 -21.99 4.71
N ALA A 61 -17.28 -21.64 3.95
CA ALA A 61 -17.24 -21.70 2.48
C ALA A 61 -16.21 -20.73 1.87
N GLU A 62 -16.11 -19.52 2.42
CA GLU A 62 -15.10 -18.55 2.00
C GLU A 62 -13.66 -19.01 2.35
N PHE A 63 -13.48 -19.66 3.49
CA PHE A 63 -12.22 -20.28 3.87
C PHE A 63 -11.84 -21.40 2.88
N GLU A 64 -12.76 -22.33 2.57
CA GLU A 64 -12.55 -23.42 1.61
C GLU A 64 -12.22 -22.90 0.21
N PHE A 65 -12.85 -21.80 -0.22
CA PHE A 65 -12.53 -21.13 -1.46
C PHE A 65 -11.07 -20.65 -1.50
N MET A 66 -10.60 -20.00 -0.43
CA MET A 66 -9.21 -19.54 -0.35
C MET A 66 -8.24 -20.72 -0.36
N GLN A 67 -8.54 -21.79 0.37
CA GLN A 67 -7.72 -23.00 0.42
C GLN A 67 -7.63 -23.66 -0.96
N LYS A 68 -8.77 -23.90 -1.61
CA LYS A 68 -8.85 -24.46 -2.95
C LYS A 68 -8.03 -23.67 -3.96
N ARG A 69 -8.15 -22.34 -3.95
CA ARG A 69 -7.41 -21.47 -4.86
C ARG A 69 -5.89 -21.61 -4.72
N HIS A 70 -5.39 -21.81 -3.49
CA HIS A 70 -3.95 -22.02 -3.28
C HIS A 70 -3.51 -23.40 -3.76
N TYR A 71 -4.32 -24.44 -3.56
CA TYR A 71 -4.03 -25.78 -4.07
C TYR A 71 -4.01 -25.80 -5.59
N GLU A 72 -5.03 -25.24 -6.23
CA GLU A 72 -5.10 -25.15 -7.71
C GLU A 72 -3.89 -24.40 -8.28
N MET A 73 -3.44 -23.33 -7.58
CA MET A 73 -2.22 -22.62 -7.98
C MET A 73 -1.00 -23.52 -7.90
N VAL A 74 -0.79 -24.21 -6.78
CA VAL A 74 0.37 -25.12 -6.58
C VAL A 74 0.36 -26.24 -7.61
N ASP A 75 -0.79 -26.85 -7.84
CA ASP A 75 -0.94 -27.95 -8.82
C ASP A 75 -0.59 -27.51 -10.25
N ALA A 76 -0.94 -26.26 -10.58
CA ALA A 76 -0.70 -25.73 -11.92
C ALA A 76 0.74 -25.30 -12.21
N ILE A 77 1.56 -25.01 -11.15
CA ILE A 77 2.88 -24.38 -11.34
C ILE A 77 4.06 -25.23 -10.84
N ILE A 78 3.83 -26.28 -10.04
CA ILE A 78 4.89 -27.14 -9.50
C ILE A 78 4.76 -28.54 -10.11
N ASP A 79 5.69 -28.86 -11.02
CA ASP A 79 5.72 -30.15 -11.70
C ASP A 79 6.46 -31.23 -10.87
N ASP A 80 7.40 -30.84 -10.02
CA ASP A 80 8.19 -31.72 -9.17
C ASP A 80 7.33 -32.20 -7.98
N GLU A 81 6.98 -33.49 -7.98
CA GLU A 81 6.09 -34.07 -6.99
C GLU A 81 6.63 -34.04 -5.56
N GLU A 82 7.95 -34.14 -5.35
CA GLU A 82 8.56 -34.05 -4.02
C GLU A 82 8.46 -32.62 -3.48
N LYS A 83 8.80 -31.62 -4.30
CA LYS A 83 8.64 -30.20 -3.94
C LYS A 83 7.18 -29.87 -3.71
N LYS A 84 6.27 -30.34 -4.56
CA LYS A 84 4.83 -30.13 -4.46
C LYS A 84 4.31 -30.68 -3.12
N SER A 85 4.62 -31.93 -2.80
CA SER A 85 4.20 -32.57 -1.55
C SER A 85 4.71 -31.81 -0.31
N GLY A 86 5.99 -31.41 -0.30
CA GLY A 86 6.56 -30.62 0.79
C GLY A 86 5.91 -29.24 0.94
N LEU A 87 5.59 -28.59 -0.18
CA LEU A 87 4.89 -27.29 -0.19
C LEU A 87 3.45 -27.45 0.32
N LEU A 88 2.70 -28.43 -0.19
CA LEU A 88 1.32 -28.69 0.25
C LEU A 88 1.25 -28.98 1.75
N HIS A 89 2.15 -29.79 2.29
CA HIS A 89 2.22 -30.00 3.73
C HIS A 89 2.39 -28.68 4.53
N THR A 90 3.22 -27.78 4.01
CA THR A 90 3.40 -26.45 4.65
C THR A 90 2.15 -25.59 4.55
N ILE A 91 1.49 -25.58 3.39
CA ILE A 91 0.25 -24.86 3.15
C ILE A 91 -0.88 -25.38 4.02
N ASP A 92 -1.02 -26.70 4.14
CA ASP A 92 -2.01 -27.37 5.01
C ASP A 92 -1.87 -26.91 6.46
N ARG A 93 -0.66 -26.93 6.99
CA ARG A 93 -0.39 -26.46 8.35
C ARG A 93 -0.79 -24.99 8.53
N LEU A 94 -0.48 -24.12 7.57
CA LEU A 94 -0.87 -22.71 7.64
C LEU A 94 -2.40 -22.53 7.57
N PHE A 95 -3.10 -23.32 6.76
CA PHE A 95 -4.56 -23.27 6.70
C PHE A 95 -5.22 -23.84 7.96
N GLU A 96 -4.68 -24.88 8.57
CA GLU A 96 -5.21 -25.39 9.84
C GLU A 96 -5.01 -24.40 11.01
N GLU A 97 -3.87 -23.68 11.04
CA GLU A 97 -3.66 -22.57 11.96
C GLU A 97 -4.71 -21.47 11.75
N LEU A 98 -4.91 -21.03 10.50
CA LEU A 98 -5.87 -19.97 10.13
C LEU A 98 -7.31 -20.38 10.45
N LYS A 99 -7.68 -21.63 10.15
CA LYS A 99 -9.00 -22.20 10.45
C LYS A 99 -9.29 -22.16 11.96
N SER A 100 -8.30 -22.48 12.76
CA SER A 100 -8.42 -22.43 14.23
C SER A 100 -8.66 -21.00 14.72
N ILE A 101 -8.01 -20.01 14.10
CA ILE A 101 -8.20 -18.58 14.42
C ILE A 101 -9.62 -18.14 14.05
N TYR A 102 -10.11 -18.46 12.84
CA TYR A 102 -11.47 -18.13 12.44
C TYR A 102 -12.52 -18.79 13.34
N TYR A 103 -12.31 -20.05 13.71
CA TYR A 103 -13.19 -20.74 14.63
C TYR A 103 -13.22 -20.07 16.01
N GLY A 104 -12.06 -19.61 16.50
CA GLY A 104 -11.98 -18.84 17.74
C GLY A 104 -12.77 -17.51 17.65
N VAL A 105 -12.62 -16.76 16.56
CA VAL A 105 -13.38 -15.52 16.31
C VAL A 105 -14.89 -15.81 16.25
N TYR A 106 -15.29 -16.88 15.56
CA TYR A 106 -16.68 -17.31 15.44
C TYR A 106 -17.31 -17.64 16.80
N LEU A 107 -16.58 -18.34 17.70
CA LEU A 107 -17.08 -18.71 19.02
C LEU A 107 -17.14 -17.55 20.01
N ILE A 108 -16.14 -16.64 19.95
CA ILE A 108 -15.99 -15.57 20.95
C ILE A 108 -16.72 -14.30 20.51
N HIS A 109 -17.05 -14.16 19.21
CA HIS A 109 -17.61 -12.94 18.61
C HIS A 109 -16.74 -11.69 18.90
N ASP A 110 -15.40 -11.86 18.88
CA ASP A 110 -14.44 -10.77 19.03
C ASP A 110 -13.36 -10.84 17.95
N LEU A 111 -13.06 -9.69 17.35
CA LEU A 111 -12.02 -9.50 16.34
C LEU A 111 -11.18 -8.28 16.68
N SER A 112 -10.26 -8.46 17.61
CA SER A 112 -9.33 -7.38 17.94
C SER A 112 -8.40 -7.07 16.77
N PRO A 113 -7.81 -5.83 16.70
CA PRO A 113 -6.82 -5.47 15.68
C PRO A 113 -5.62 -6.44 15.59
N LYS A 114 -5.23 -7.03 16.72
CA LYS A 114 -4.19 -8.06 16.80
C LYS A 114 -4.59 -9.34 16.06
N ILE A 115 -5.80 -9.85 16.31
CA ILE A 115 -6.31 -11.05 15.64
C ILE A 115 -6.46 -10.79 14.14
N GLN A 116 -6.97 -9.62 13.76
CA GLN A 116 -7.08 -9.24 12.36
C GLN A 116 -5.72 -9.16 11.67
N ALA A 117 -4.70 -8.58 12.31
CA ALA A 117 -3.34 -8.56 11.79
C ALA A 117 -2.75 -9.97 11.61
N ALA A 118 -3.00 -10.86 12.55
CA ALA A 118 -2.60 -12.27 12.45
C ALA A 118 -3.28 -12.95 11.25
N ILE A 119 -4.61 -12.80 11.09
CA ILE A 119 -5.39 -13.39 9.98
C ILE A 119 -4.84 -12.90 8.63
N VAL A 120 -4.71 -11.59 8.43
CA VAL A 120 -4.27 -11.07 7.12
C VAL A 120 -2.83 -11.46 6.79
N SER A 121 -1.99 -11.75 7.79
CA SER A 121 -0.61 -12.18 7.57
C SER A 121 -0.49 -13.49 6.78
N TYR A 122 -1.53 -14.34 6.81
CA TYR A 122 -1.50 -15.63 6.11
C TYR A 122 -1.43 -15.46 4.59
N GLY A 123 -1.93 -14.36 4.04
CA GLY A 123 -1.86 -14.09 2.61
C GLY A 123 -0.42 -14.08 2.09
N GLU A 124 0.43 -13.26 2.68
CA GLU A 124 1.84 -13.15 2.29
C GLU A 124 2.67 -14.35 2.77
N ARG A 125 2.32 -14.95 3.91
CA ARG A 125 2.98 -16.18 4.37
C ARG A 125 2.78 -17.31 3.36
N LEU A 126 1.56 -17.53 2.88
CA LEU A 126 1.23 -18.55 1.87
C LEU A 126 1.93 -18.25 0.53
N SER A 127 1.75 -17.06 -0.02
CA SER A 127 2.33 -16.69 -1.32
C SER A 127 3.85 -16.78 -1.33
N SER A 128 4.52 -16.38 -0.25
CA SER A 128 5.99 -16.45 -0.17
C SER A 128 6.53 -17.89 -0.13
N HIS A 129 5.80 -18.85 0.42
CA HIS A 129 6.17 -20.28 0.34
C HIS A 129 6.01 -20.80 -1.09
N ILE A 130 4.91 -20.44 -1.76
CA ILE A 130 4.67 -20.84 -3.16
C ILE A 130 5.80 -20.30 -4.06
N VAL A 131 6.09 -19.01 -3.98
CA VAL A 131 7.11 -18.38 -4.83
C VAL A 131 8.51 -18.92 -4.51
N ALA A 132 8.87 -19.13 -3.25
CA ALA A 132 10.16 -19.67 -2.88
C ALA A 132 10.39 -21.11 -3.35
N THR A 133 9.32 -21.91 -3.43
CA THR A 133 9.38 -23.28 -3.98
C THR A 133 9.46 -23.28 -5.50
N LEU A 134 8.77 -22.33 -6.16
CA LEU A 134 8.70 -22.21 -7.62
C LEU A 134 10.03 -21.76 -8.23
N VAL A 135 10.70 -20.78 -7.61
CA VAL A 135 11.94 -20.16 -8.12
C VAL A 135 13.13 -21.05 -7.75
N ASN A 136 13.86 -21.51 -8.75
CA ASN A 136 15.01 -22.40 -8.54
C ASN A 136 16.12 -21.71 -7.73
N GLY A 137 16.60 -22.42 -6.69
CA GLY A 137 17.66 -21.92 -5.80
C GLY A 137 17.23 -20.82 -4.83
N ALA A 138 15.95 -20.47 -4.80
CA ALA A 138 15.47 -19.45 -3.87
C ALA A 138 15.35 -19.98 -2.43
N LYS A 139 15.67 -19.09 -1.48
CA LYS A 139 15.47 -19.33 -0.05
C LYS A 139 14.45 -18.33 0.51
N ARG A 140 13.47 -18.84 1.27
CA ARG A 140 12.50 -17.98 1.96
C ARG A 140 13.10 -17.44 3.26
N TYR A 141 12.90 -16.13 3.47
CA TYR A 141 13.20 -15.44 4.72
C TYR A 141 11.90 -14.87 5.29
N ASN A 142 11.64 -15.04 6.57
CA ASN A 142 10.39 -14.59 7.17
C ASN A 142 10.52 -13.15 7.67
N SER A 143 9.76 -12.22 7.09
CA SER A 143 9.82 -10.80 7.48
C SER A 143 9.40 -10.54 8.93
N LEU A 144 8.61 -11.42 9.54
CA LEU A 144 8.29 -11.33 10.98
C LEU A 144 9.53 -11.35 11.88
N ASP A 145 10.63 -11.92 11.39
CA ASP A 145 11.87 -12.04 12.16
C ASP A 145 12.67 -10.74 12.20
N PHE A 146 12.55 -9.90 11.16
CA PHE A 146 13.40 -8.72 11.00
C PHE A 146 12.65 -7.40 10.73
N ILE A 147 11.38 -7.39 10.31
CA ILE A 147 10.59 -6.15 10.21
C ILE A 147 9.92 -5.90 11.55
N LYS A 148 10.36 -4.86 12.26
CA LYS A 148 9.91 -4.55 13.63
C LYS A 148 9.12 -3.25 13.68
N THR A 149 8.03 -3.28 14.42
CA THR A 149 7.19 -2.10 14.68
C THR A 149 7.14 -1.81 16.18
N ILE A 150 6.74 -0.59 16.49
CA ILE A 150 6.41 -0.13 17.84
C ILE A 150 5.06 0.59 17.81
N LYS A 151 4.34 0.57 18.91
CA LYS A 151 3.07 1.28 19.03
C LYS A 151 3.30 2.73 19.40
N LYS A 152 2.90 3.68 18.53
CA LYS A 152 2.92 5.12 18.80
C LYS A 152 1.54 5.70 18.53
N HIS A 153 0.95 6.40 19.51
CA HIS A 153 -0.39 7.00 19.41
C HIS A 153 -1.45 6.03 18.87
N GLY A 154 -1.42 4.78 19.35
CA GLY A 154 -2.36 3.73 18.93
C GLY A 154 -2.09 3.10 17.55
N LYS A 155 -1.11 3.59 16.79
CA LYS A 155 -0.74 3.07 15.46
C LYS A 155 0.57 2.29 15.51
N ASN A 156 0.68 1.25 14.68
CA ASN A 156 1.93 0.54 14.47
C ASN A 156 2.84 1.37 13.55
N VAL A 157 4.02 1.71 14.03
CA VAL A 157 5.02 2.50 13.31
C VAL A 157 6.30 1.69 13.21
N LEU A 158 6.96 1.73 12.06
CA LEU A 158 8.25 1.05 11.85
C LEU A 158 9.28 1.51 12.87
N ASP A 159 9.96 0.56 13.51
CA ASP A 159 11.20 0.80 14.23
C ASP A 159 12.37 0.73 13.25
N SER A 160 12.71 1.84 12.67
CA SER A 160 13.65 1.91 11.52
C SER A 160 15.04 1.42 11.88
N GLU A 161 15.55 1.75 13.08
CA GLU A 161 16.90 1.38 13.51
C GLU A 161 17.02 -0.11 13.78
N VAL A 162 16.10 -0.66 14.58
CA VAL A 162 16.08 -2.10 14.91
C VAL A 162 15.85 -2.92 13.66
N THR A 163 14.93 -2.50 12.79
CA THR A 163 14.66 -3.17 11.53
C THR A 163 15.86 -3.15 10.61
N ALA A 164 16.53 -2.00 10.42
CA ALA A 164 17.69 -1.91 9.53
C ALA A 164 18.83 -2.83 10.00
N ASN A 165 19.09 -2.90 11.29
CA ASN A 165 20.10 -3.79 11.85
C ASN A 165 19.71 -5.28 11.67
N ALA A 166 18.46 -5.64 11.92
CA ALA A 166 17.97 -7.00 11.75
C ALA A 166 18.00 -7.43 10.29
N VAL A 167 17.65 -6.55 9.35
CA VAL A 167 17.75 -6.79 7.90
C VAL A 167 19.20 -7.06 7.50
N LYS A 168 20.15 -6.21 7.91
CA LYS A 168 21.58 -6.39 7.61
C LYS A 168 22.10 -7.72 8.12
N GLU A 169 21.75 -8.12 9.35
CA GLU A 169 22.14 -9.39 9.93
C GLU A 169 21.54 -10.57 9.17
N THR A 170 20.22 -10.54 8.90
CA THR A 170 19.50 -11.62 8.21
C THR A 170 20.07 -11.88 6.82
N PHE A 171 20.42 -10.82 6.09
CA PHE A 171 20.90 -10.93 4.71
C PHE A 171 22.43 -10.88 4.56
N ARG A 172 23.20 -10.95 5.65
CA ARG A 172 24.68 -10.98 5.61
C ARG A 172 25.22 -12.15 4.77
N ASN A 173 24.63 -13.34 4.96
CA ASN A 173 25.00 -14.57 4.24
C ASN A 173 23.80 -15.06 3.41
N ARG A 174 23.19 -14.17 2.61
CA ARG A 174 22.04 -14.49 1.78
C ARG A 174 22.39 -15.41 0.62
N THR A 175 21.41 -16.15 0.15
CA THR A 175 21.47 -16.84 -1.14
C THR A 175 21.30 -15.84 -2.29
N GLN A 176 21.74 -16.18 -3.49
CA GLN A 176 21.57 -15.35 -4.67
C GLN A 176 20.11 -14.91 -4.88
N LYS A 177 19.17 -15.81 -4.63
CA LYS A 177 17.72 -15.52 -4.72
C LYS A 177 17.06 -15.69 -3.36
N SER A 178 16.52 -14.62 -2.82
CA SER A 178 15.86 -14.57 -1.50
C SER A 178 14.40 -14.15 -1.66
N VAL A 179 13.46 -14.89 -1.08
CA VAL A 179 12.02 -14.56 -1.12
C VAL A 179 11.52 -14.15 0.25
N VAL A 180 10.78 -13.04 0.31
CA VAL A 180 10.30 -12.42 1.55
C VAL A 180 8.80 -12.14 1.44
N PRO A 181 7.99 -12.53 2.43
CA PRO A 181 6.61 -12.03 2.54
C PRO A 181 6.63 -10.53 2.84
N GLY A 182 5.95 -9.73 2.03
CA GLY A 182 5.78 -8.30 2.28
C GLY A 182 4.75 -8.01 3.36
N PHE A 183 4.45 -6.73 3.64
CA PHE A 183 3.36 -6.23 4.46
C PHE A 183 3.44 -6.57 5.96
N ILE A 184 3.82 -7.78 6.32
CA ILE A 184 3.78 -8.32 7.68
C ILE A 184 5.01 -7.94 8.50
N SER A 185 4.80 -7.72 9.79
CA SER A 185 5.81 -7.28 10.75
C SER A 185 5.50 -7.80 12.15
N THR A 186 6.37 -7.55 13.09
CA THR A 186 6.22 -7.94 14.50
C THR A 186 6.42 -6.75 15.41
N ASP A 187 5.53 -6.53 16.37
CA ASP A 187 5.77 -5.56 17.44
C ASP A 187 6.98 -5.99 18.27
N ARG A 188 7.97 -5.10 18.37
CA ARG A 188 9.24 -5.38 19.06
C ARG A 188 9.08 -5.72 20.54
N ASN A 189 8.10 -5.10 21.18
CA ASN A 189 7.93 -5.21 22.64
C ASN A 189 7.08 -6.41 23.05
N THR A 190 6.04 -6.73 22.24
CA THR A 190 5.07 -7.77 22.58
C THR A 190 5.30 -9.07 21.80
N GLY A 191 6.05 -9.04 20.70
CA GLY A 191 6.19 -10.18 19.79
C GLY A 191 4.93 -10.46 18.94
N GLU A 192 3.91 -9.62 19.02
CA GLU A 192 2.66 -9.79 18.31
C GLU A 192 2.81 -9.48 16.81
N ILE A 193 2.10 -10.25 15.97
CA ILE A 193 2.05 -9.94 14.53
C ILE A 193 1.34 -8.61 14.32
N THR A 194 1.98 -7.77 13.55
CA THR A 194 1.47 -6.48 13.08
C THR A 194 1.59 -6.39 11.56
N ASN A 195 1.16 -5.31 10.98
CA ASN A 195 1.32 -5.04 9.56
C ASN A 195 1.71 -3.57 9.31
N LEU A 196 2.26 -3.31 8.13
CA LEU A 196 2.75 -1.99 7.73
C LEU A 196 1.66 -1.10 7.10
N GLY A 197 0.40 -1.55 7.09
CA GLY A 197 -0.71 -0.80 6.53
C GLY A 197 -0.73 -0.77 4.99
N ARG A 198 -1.42 0.21 4.43
CA ARG A 198 -1.60 0.35 2.98
C ARG A 198 -0.25 0.42 2.25
N GLY A 199 -0.10 -0.34 1.16
CA GLY A 199 1.16 -0.43 0.42
C GLY A 199 2.28 -1.16 1.18
N GLY A 200 1.94 -1.93 2.23
CA GLY A 200 2.91 -2.53 3.14
C GLY A 200 3.94 -3.43 2.47
N SER A 201 3.61 -4.09 1.35
CA SER A 201 4.60 -4.89 0.60
C SER A 201 5.61 -4.00 -0.14
N ASP A 202 5.17 -2.85 -0.71
CA ASP A 202 6.07 -1.85 -1.29
C ASP A 202 6.98 -1.29 -0.19
N TYR A 203 6.40 -1.03 1.00
CA TYR A 203 7.15 -0.53 2.14
C TYR A 203 8.18 -1.55 2.63
N THR A 204 7.84 -2.84 2.73
CA THR A 204 8.80 -3.90 3.07
C THR A 204 9.99 -3.91 2.09
N ALA A 205 9.70 -3.84 0.79
CA ALA A 205 10.74 -3.83 -0.25
C ALA A 205 11.63 -2.58 -0.16
N SER A 206 11.03 -1.42 0.07
CA SER A 206 11.73 -0.14 0.24
C SER A 206 12.63 -0.15 1.48
N ILE A 207 12.14 -0.68 2.62
CA ILE A 207 12.91 -0.83 3.85
C ILE A 207 14.13 -1.73 3.63
N ILE A 208 13.94 -2.88 2.98
CA ILE A 208 15.03 -3.82 2.71
C ILE A 208 16.04 -3.19 1.75
N ALA A 209 15.57 -2.56 0.67
CA ALA A 209 16.43 -1.88 -0.30
C ALA A 209 17.28 -0.78 0.35
N ALA A 210 16.66 0.05 1.19
CA ALA A 210 17.37 1.12 1.91
C ALA A 210 18.34 0.59 2.96
N ALA A 211 17.99 -0.48 3.69
CA ALA A 211 18.86 -1.06 4.72
C ALA A 211 20.11 -1.73 4.14
N LEU A 212 20.01 -2.29 2.93
CA LEU A 212 21.09 -3.00 2.26
C LEU A 212 21.78 -2.19 1.16
N ASP A 213 21.46 -0.89 1.04
CA ASP A 213 21.98 0.01 -0.01
C ASP A 213 21.89 -0.64 -1.41
N ALA A 214 20.68 -1.09 -1.77
CA ALA A 214 20.41 -1.75 -3.05
C ALA A 214 20.67 -0.81 -4.24
N GLU A 215 21.04 -1.35 -5.38
CA GLU A 215 21.25 -0.58 -6.61
C GLU A 215 19.96 -0.02 -7.18
N VAL A 216 18.86 -0.77 -7.02
CA VAL A 216 17.54 -0.40 -7.53
C VAL A 216 16.45 -1.14 -6.76
N LEU A 217 15.30 -0.49 -6.60
CA LEU A 217 14.04 -1.11 -6.20
C LEU A 217 13.15 -1.23 -7.44
N GLU A 218 12.82 -2.44 -7.85
CA GLU A 218 11.88 -2.69 -8.94
C GLU A 218 10.49 -3.04 -8.38
N ILE A 219 9.47 -2.31 -8.82
CA ILE A 219 8.06 -2.54 -8.45
C ILE A 219 7.38 -3.13 -9.68
N TRP A 220 7.10 -4.42 -9.62
CA TRP A 220 6.42 -5.18 -10.66
C TRP A 220 4.92 -5.21 -10.39
N THR A 221 4.16 -4.74 -11.35
CA THR A 221 2.70 -4.54 -11.28
C THR A 221 2.03 -4.95 -12.61
N ASP A 222 0.78 -4.55 -12.83
CA ASP A 222 -0.01 -4.86 -14.04
C ASP A 222 -0.07 -3.73 -15.06
N VAL A 223 0.74 -2.69 -14.88
CA VAL A 223 0.86 -1.55 -15.82
C VAL A 223 2.30 -1.34 -16.25
N ASP A 224 2.50 -0.80 -17.47
CA ASP A 224 3.84 -0.58 -18.03
C ASP A 224 4.64 0.54 -17.35
N GLY A 225 4.11 1.16 -16.32
CA GLY A 225 4.72 2.26 -15.59
C GLY A 225 3.72 3.39 -15.31
N PHE A 226 4.24 4.57 -15.03
CA PHE A 226 3.42 5.77 -14.94
C PHE A 226 3.03 6.23 -16.33
N MET A 227 1.75 6.47 -16.52
CA MET A 227 1.19 6.94 -17.79
C MET A 227 1.00 8.45 -17.78
N THR A 228 1.07 9.07 -18.97
CA THR A 228 0.82 10.52 -19.14
C THR A 228 -0.62 10.94 -18.79
N ALA A 229 -1.56 9.98 -18.76
CA ALA A 229 -2.93 10.13 -18.28
C ALA A 229 -3.51 8.75 -17.94
N ASP A 230 -4.70 8.68 -17.33
CA ASP A 230 -5.42 7.40 -17.15
C ASP A 230 -5.78 6.81 -18.53
N PRO A 231 -5.22 5.65 -18.93
CA PRO A 231 -5.47 5.06 -20.24
C PRO A 231 -6.92 4.61 -20.44
N LYS A 232 -7.69 4.46 -19.36
CA LYS A 232 -9.14 4.18 -19.43
C LYS A 232 -9.95 5.39 -19.87
N VAL A 233 -9.40 6.59 -19.73
CA VAL A 233 -10.03 7.86 -20.11
C VAL A 233 -9.40 8.41 -21.36
N ILE A 234 -8.07 8.36 -21.47
CA ILE A 234 -7.29 8.90 -22.60
C ILE A 234 -6.54 7.74 -23.29
N HIS A 235 -7.09 7.23 -24.36
CA HIS A 235 -6.54 6.05 -25.07
C HIS A 235 -5.18 6.30 -25.73
N THR A 236 -4.79 7.57 -25.92
CA THR A 236 -3.48 7.97 -26.44
C THR A 236 -2.42 8.17 -25.36
N ALA A 237 -2.75 7.86 -24.11
CA ALA A 237 -1.78 7.91 -23.02
C ALA A 237 -0.64 6.92 -23.26
N TYR A 238 0.58 7.33 -22.93
CA TYR A 238 1.79 6.52 -23.08
C TYR A 238 2.61 6.55 -21.78
N THR A 239 3.53 5.61 -21.66
CA THR A 239 4.38 5.47 -20.46
C THR A 239 5.39 6.61 -20.39
N ILE A 240 5.53 7.19 -19.20
CA ILE A 240 6.54 8.19 -18.88
C ILE A 240 7.84 7.44 -18.54
N ASN A 241 8.91 7.72 -19.24
CA ASN A 241 10.18 7.01 -19.05
C ASN A 241 10.85 7.35 -17.72
N GLU A 242 10.86 8.64 -17.34
CA GLU A 242 11.54 9.13 -16.14
C GLU A 242 10.69 10.16 -15.39
N LEU A 243 10.68 10.00 -14.07
CA LEU A 243 10.05 10.92 -13.11
C LEU A 243 11.01 11.20 -11.96
N SER A 244 10.95 12.40 -11.40
CA SER A 244 11.51 12.64 -10.08
C SER A 244 10.63 12.03 -8.99
N TYR A 245 11.17 11.79 -7.78
CA TYR A 245 10.37 11.33 -6.65
C TYR A 245 9.18 12.26 -6.36
N VAL A 246 9.38 13.57 -6.48
CA VAL A 246 8.33 14.57 -6.24
C VAL A 246 7.21 14.43 -7.26
N GLU A 247 7.53 14.35 -8.56
CA GLU A 247 6.54 14.16 -9.62
C GLU A 247 5.76 12.85 -9.48
N ALA A 248 6.45 11.75 -9.16
CA ALA A 248 5.81 10.46 -8.94
C ALA A 248 4.85 10.52 -7.73
N MET A 249 5.26 11.20 -6.63
CA MET A 249 4.41 11.40 -5.47
C MET A 249 3.18 12.25 -5.80
N GLU A 250 3.33 13.34 -6.55
CA GLU A 250 2.21 14.19 -6.96
C GLU A 250 1.21 13.41 -7.82
N LEU A 251 1.68 12.71 -8.87
CA LEU A 251 0.81 11.88 -9.70
C LEU A 251 0.04 10.83 -8.87
N CYS A 252 0.71 10.18 -7.90
CA CYS A 252 0.06 9.18 -7.04
C CYS A 252 -0.94 9.81 -6.07
N ASN A 253 -0.63 10.98 -5.50
CA ASN A 253 -1.52 11.68 -4.60
C ASN A 253 -2.80 12.14 -5.31
N PHE A 254 -2.69 12.46 -6.59
CA PHE A 254 -3.80 12.90 -7.43
C PHE A 254 -4.40 11.81 -8.33
N GLY A 255 -4.21 10.54 -8.00
CA GLY A 255 -5.03 9.45 -8.56
C GLY A 255 -4.30 8.36 -9.33
N ALA A 256 -3.03 8.52 -9.69
CA ALA A 256 -2.24 7.45 -10.28
C ALA A 256 -1.98 6.35 -9.21
N LYS A 257 -2.67 5.22 -9.35
CA LYS A 257 -2.61 4.12 -8.35
C LYS A 257 -1.44 3.16 -8.63
N VAL A 258 -0.25 3.69 -8.91
CA VAL A 258 0.92 2.89 -9.28
C VAL A 258 1.72 2.50 -8.05
N VAL A 259 2.03 3.47 -7.20
CA VAL A 259 2.78 3.29 -5.95
C VAL A 259 2.09 4.07 -4.84
N TYR A 260 2.19 3.61 -3.60
CA TYR A 260 1.72 4.40 -2.45
C TYR A 260 2.87 5.26 -1.92
N PRO A 261 2.84 6.60 -2.06
CA PRO A 261 4.01 7.47 -1.83
C PRO A 261 4.72 7.30 -0.48
N PRO A 262 4.02 7.17 0.67
CA PRO A 262 4.70 7.00 1.95
C PRO A 262 5.60 5.77 2.03
N THR A 263 5.36 4.76 1.17
CA THR A 263 6.08 3.48 1.24
C THR A 263 7.42 3.49 0.53
N ILE A 264 7.66 4.45 -0.36
CA ILE A 264 8.94 4.58 -1.08
C ILE A 264 9.91 5.55 -0.40
N TYR A 265 9.50 6.20 0.68
CA TYR A 265 10.33 7.17 1.40
C TYR A 265 11.72 6.63 1.82
N PRO A 266 11.88 5.38 2.33
CA PRO A 266 13.20 4.87 2.69
C PRO A 266 14.21 4.88 1.54
N VAL A 267 13.81 4.50 0.31
CA VAL A 267 14.69 4.50 -0.84
C VAL A 267 14.93 5.91 -1.39
N CYS A 268 13.93 6.80 -1.28
CA CYS A 268 14.11 8.21 -1.65
C CYS A 268 15.20 8.89 -0.83
N VAL A 269 15.22 8.67 0.48
CA VAL A 269 16.26 9.22 1.39
C VAL A 269 17.66 8.72 1.04
N LYS A 270 17.75 7.51 0.49
CA LYS A 270 19.02 6.88 0.08
C LYS A 270 19.38 7.16 -1.38
N ASN A 271 18.55 7.90 -2.11
CA ASN A 271 18.70 8.14 -3.56
C ASN A 271 18.77 6.83 -4.38
N ILE A 272 18.08 5.78 -3.93
CA ILE A 272 18.03 4.51 -4.64
C ILE A 272 16.96 4.61 -5.74
N PRO A 273 17.30 4.40 -7.02
CA PRO A 273 16.35 4.44 -8.11
C PRO A 273 15.19 3.44 -7.91
N ILE A 274 13.99 3.85 -8.34
CA ILE A 274 12.84 2.94 -8.37
C ILE A 274 12.47 2.72 -9.83
N LYS A 275 12.25 1.46 -10.23
CA LYS A 275 11.71 1.12 -11.55
C LYS A 275 10.33 0.51 -11.38
N VAL A 276 9.35 1.06 -12.08
CA VAL A 276 8.01 0.47 -12.17
C VAL A 276 7.93 -0.29 -13.48
N LYS A 277 7.62 -1.58 -13.40
CA LYS A 277 7.62 -2.51 -14.54
C LYS A 277 6.36 -3.38 -14.56
N ASN A 278 6.02 -3.88 -15.74
CA ASN A 278 4.85 -4.72 -15.95
C ASN A 278 5.22 -6.21 -15.93
N THR A 279 4.62 -6.97 -15.03
CA THR A 279 4.80 -8.42 -14.93
C THR A 279 4.34 -9.16 -16.19
N PHE A 280 3.33 -8.63 -16.90
CA PHE A 280 2.79 -9.21 -18.13
C PHE A 280 3.50 -8.74 -19.40
N ASN A 281 4.32 -7.68 -19.29
CA ASN A 281 5.13 -7.13 -20.37
C ASN A 281 6.54 -6.78 -19.86
N PRO A 282 7.34 -7.79 -19.46
CA PRO A 282 8.63 -7.57 -18.78
C PRO A 282 9.68 -6.88 -19.66
N ASP A 283 9.52 -6.93 -20.98
CA ASP A 283 10.42 -6.28 -21.95
C ASP A 283 10.16 -4.77 -22.06
N SER A 284 9.04 -4.26 -21.55
CA SER A 284 8.78 -2.83 -21.46
C SER A 284 9.85 -2.15 -20.59
N ALA A 285 10.31 -0.98 -21.04
CA ALA A 285 11.29 -0.19 -20.29
C ALA A 285 10.76 0.23 -18.91
N GLY A 286 9.45 0.45 -18.79
CA GLY A 286 8.81 0.93 -17.57
C GLY A 286 9.05 2.41 -17.30
N THR A 287 8.83 2.82 -16.06
CA THR A 287 9.14 4.17 -15.57
C THR A 287 10.27 4.08 -14.54
N THR A 288 11.32 4.88 -14.72
CA THR A 288 12.38 5.05 -13.73
C THR A 288 12.11 6.30 -12.89
N ILE A 289 12.13 6.16 -11.57
CA ILE A 289 11.95 7.27 -10.62
C ILE A 289 13.28 7.55 -9.95
N LEU A 290 13.74 8.80 -10.04
CA LEU A 290 15.06 9.26 -9.61
C LEU A 290 14.93 10.45 -8.65
N SER A 291 16.04 10.80 -7.98
CA SER A 291 16.08 12.03 -7.18
C SER A 291 16.00 13.30 -8.02
N HIS A 292 16.56 13.23 -9.23
CA HIS A 292 16.58 14.34 -10.19
C HIS A 292 16.55 13.77 -11.61
N VAL A 293 15.79 14.43 -12.50
CA VAL A 293 15.72 14.11 -13.92
C VAL A 293 16.42 15.20 -14.70
N GLU A 294 17.42 14.84 -15.50
CA GLU A 294 18.11 15.76 -16.38
C GLU A 294 17.30 16.02 -17.65
N ASN A 295 17.40 17.24 -18.20
CA ASN A 295 16.79 17.65 -19.50
C ASN A 295 15.27 17.49 -19.61
N ASP A 296 14.55 17.95 -18.61
CA ASP A 296 13.09 18.01 -18.67
C ASP A 296 12.60 19.18 -19.52
N SER A 297 12.46 18.93 -20.81
CA SER A 297 11.98 19.95 -21.77
C SER A 297 10.46 20.04 -21.84
N LYS A 298 9.71 19.14 -21.20
CA LYS A 298 8.25 19.11 -21.26
C LYS A 298 7.66 19.86 -20.06
N PRO A 299 6.85 20.90 -20.27
CA PRO A 299 6.23 21.63 -19.17
C PRO A 299 5.16 20.81 -18.44
N ILE A 300 4.61 19.77 -19.07
CA ILE A 300 3.64 18.83 -18.49
C ILE A 300 4.10 17.42 -18.82
N LYS A 301 4.32 16.60 -17.81
CA LYS A 301 4.71 15.18 -17.95
C LYS A 301 3.51 14.24 -17.92
N GLY A 302 2.54 14.54 -17.08
CA GLY A 302 1.36 13.71 -16.91
C GLY A 302 0.22 14.48 -16.29
N ILE A 303 -0.98 13.94 -16.42
CA ILE A 303 -2.20 14.49 -15.85
C ILE A 303 -2.87 13.37 -15.07
N SER A 304 -3.13 13.62 -13.79
CA SER A 304 -3.89 12.69 -12.94
C SER A 304 -5.15 13.35 -12.40
N SER A 305 -6.12 12.57 -11.96
CA SER A 305 -7.36 13.11 -11.41
C SER A 305 -7.92 12.25 -10.29
N ILE A 306 -8.50 12.92 -9.29
CA ILE A 306 -9.30 12.30 -8.22
C ILE A 306 -10.75 12.70 -8.44
N LYS A 307 -11.65 11.73 -8.55
CA LYS A 307 -13.10 11.93 -8.55
C LYS A 307 -13.64 11.86 -7.11
N GLY A 308 -14.85 12.39 -6.91
CA GLY A 308 -15.48 12.35 -5.59
C GLY A 308 -14.85 13.35 -4.62
N THR A 309 -14.63 14.56 -5.12
CA THR A 309 -14.09 15.69 -4.37
C THR A 309 -15.20 16.67 -4.06
N THR A 310 -15.27 17.12 -2.82
CA THR A 310 -16.08 18.26 -2.40
C THR A 310 -15.18 19.42 -2.01
N LEU A 311 -15.45 20.59 -2.58
CA LEU A 311 -14.82 21.86 -2.21
C LEU A 311 -15.69 22.56 -1.17
N ILE A 312 -15.15 22.79 0.03
CA ILE A 312 -15.83 23.52 1.10
C ILE A 312 -15.16 24.87 1.26
N THR A 313 -15.95 25.94 1.18
CA THR A 313 -15.46 27.30 1.35
C THR A 313 -15.90 27.88 2.68
N VAL A 314 -14.91 28.25 3.49
CA VAL A 314 -15.05 29.03 4.72
C VAL A 314 -14.80 30.49 4.37
N ALA A 315 -15.81 31.35 4.49
CA ALA A 315 -15.71 32.74 4.08
C ALA A 315 -16.37 33.72 5.06
N GLY A 316 -15.78 34.91 5.19
CA GLY A 316 -16.33 35.97 6.01
C GLY A 316 -15.43 37.20 6.03
N LEU A 317 -16.03 38.38 6.03
CA LEU A 317 -15.29 39.64 6.10
C LEU A 317 -14.51 39.82 7.40
N SER A 318 -14.91 39.17 8.46
CA SER A 318 -14.23 39.17 9.77
C SER A 318 -13.01 38.24 9.83
N MET A 319 -12.70 37.52 8.76
CA MET A 319 -11.49 36.69 8.69
C MET A 319 -10.23 37.50 8.37
N VAL A 320 -10.40 38.65 7.71
CA VAL A 320 -9.29 39.50 7.26
C VAL A 320 -8.47 40.02 8.46
N GLY A 321 -7.16 39.71 8.48
CA GLY A 321 -6.25 40.09 9.54
C GLY A 321 -6.44 39.38 10.88
N VAL A 322 -7.30 38.35 10.95
CA VAL A 322 -7.52 37.57 12.18
C VAL A 322 -6.60 36.37 12.23
N ILE A 323 -5.69 36.40 13.20
CA ILE A 323 -4.73 35.32 13.43
C ILE A 323 -5.45 34.05 13.91
N GLY A 324 -5.16 32.91 13.30
CA GLY A 324 -5.54 31.59 13.79
C GLY A 324 -6.83 31.01 13.21
N VAL A 325 -7.47 31.66 12.25
CA VAL A 325 -8.67 31.09 11.58
C VAL A 325 -8.36 29.72 10.96
N ASN A 326 -7.28 29.60 10.20
CA ASN A 326 -6.88 28.32 9.60
C ASN A 326 -6.57 27.25 10.67
N ARG A 327 -5.97 27.63 11.81
CA ARG A 327 -5.78 26.68 12.91
C ARG A 327 -7.13 26.11 13.37
N ARG A 328 -8.15 26.94 13.55
CA ARG A 328 -9.49 26.50 13.97
C ARG A 328 -10.09 25.55 12.94
N ILE A 329 -10.03 25.89 11.64
CA ILE A 329 -10.49 25.04 10.53
C ILE A 329 -9.85 23.66 10.62
N PHE A 330 -8.51 23.60 10.60
CA PHE A 330 -7.80 22.32 10.56
C PHE A 330 -7.88 21.54 11.87
N THR A 331 -7.95 22.22 13.03
CA THR A 331 -8.14 21.54 14.31
C THR A 331 -9.49 20.85 14.37
N ALA A 332 -10.58 21.59 14.02
CA ALA A 332 -11.92 21.04 14.02
C ALA A 332 -12.06 19.81 13.10
N LEU A 333 -11.49 19.86 11.89
CA LEU A 333 -11.52 18.73 10.96
C LEU A 333 -10.66 17.55 11.46
N ALA A 334 -9.49 17.82 11.99
CA ALA A 334 -8.55 16.79 12.48
C ALA A 334 -9.11 16.02 13.69
N GLU A 335 -9.75 16.71 14.63
CA GLU A 335 -10.40 16.11 15.81
C GLU A 335 -11.57 15.18 15.43
N ASN A 336 -12.19 15.40 14.27
CA ASN A 336 -13.23 14.53 13.71
C ASN A 336 -12.70 13.54 12.65
N GLY A 337 -11.35 13.38 12.51
CA GLY A 337 -10.75 12.41 11.62
C GLY A 337 -10.88 12.72 10.12
N ILE A 338 -11.27 13.96 9.77
CA ILE A 338 -11.47 14.39 8.38
C ILE A 338 -10.16 14.84 7.77
N SER A 339 -9.78 14.23 6.65
CA SER A 339 -8.55 14.55 5.93
C SER A 339 -8.79 15.60 4.86
N VAL A 340 -7.94 16.63 4.86
CA VAL A 340 -7.92 17.69 3.84
C VAL A 340 -6.74 17.42 2.90
N PHE A 341 -6.98 17.36 1.59
CA PHE A 341 -5.93 17.10 0.59
C PHE A 341 -5.64 18.31 -0.32
N MET A 342 -6.47 19.33 -0.29
CA MET A 342 -6.26 20.56 -1.03
C MET A 342 -6.66 21.76 -0.16
N VAL A 343 -5.87 22.82 -0.25
CA VAL A 343 -6.11 24.09 0.44
C VAL A 343 -5.83 25.23 -0.51
N SER A 344 -6.77 26.15 -0.63
CA SER A 344 -6.60 27.40 -1.35
C SER A 344 -7.11 28.55 -0.52
N GLN A 345 -6.31 29.58 -0.35
CA GLN A 345 -6.66 30.78 0.39
C GLN A 345 -6.57 32.00 -0.49
N ALA A 346 -7.59 32.86 -0.43
CA ALA A 346 -7.54 34.15 -1.09
C ALA A 346 -6.47 35.06 -0.45
N SER A 347 -5.76 35.83 -1.23
CA SER A 347 -4.74 36.77 -0.74
C SER A 347 -5.33 37.86 0.18
N SER A 348 -6.63 38.12 0.07
CA SER A 348 -7.37 39.01 0.95
C SER A 348 -7.71 38.37 2.32
N GLU A 349 -7.36 37.10 2.54
CA GLU A 349 -7.66 36.32 3.75
C GLU A 349 -9.16 36.21 4.10
N ASN A 350 -10.06 36.66 3.22
CA ASN A 350 -11.51 36.65 3.45
C ASN A 350 -12.17 35.30 3.18
N SER A 351 -11.44 34.37 2.58
CA SER A 351 -11.93 33.00 2.33
C SER A 351 -10.78 31.98 2.29
N THR A 352 -11.09 30.78 2.78
CA THR A 352 -10.25 29.58 2.65
C THR A 352 -11.11 28.46 2.09
N SER A 353 -10.71 27.90 0.97
CA SER A 353 -11.36 26.73 0.35
C SER A 353 -10.52 25.48 0.62
N ILE A 354 -11.19 24.41 1.02
CA ILE A 354 -10.56 23.12 1.33
C ILE A 354 -11.20 22.01 0.51
N GLY A 355 -10.39 21.08 0.05
CA GLY A 355 -10.83 19.87 -0.67
C GLY A 355 -10.87 18.68 0.29
N VAL A 356 -12.04 18.05 0.39
CA VAL A 356 -12.28 16.81 1.13
C VAL A 356 -12.93 15.77 0.21
N ARG A 357 -12.96 14.51 0.62
CA ARG A 357 -13.69 13.47 -0.12
C ARG A 357 -15.19 13.68 0.03
N ASP A 358 -15.96 13.34 -1.00
CA ASP A 358 -17.44 13.44 -0.95
C ASP A 358 -18.05 12.73 0.25
N VAL A 359 -17.47 11.59 0.65
CA VAL A 359 -17.94 10.80 1.81
C VAL A 359 -17.77 11.49 3.15
N ASP A 360 -16.86 12.45 3.25
CA ASP A 360 -16.57 13.20 4.48
C ASP A 360 -17.25 14.60 4.46
N ALA A 361 -17.91 14.97 3.34
CA ALA A 361 -18.35 16.34 3.08
C ALA A 361 -19.43 16.84 4.04
N GLU A 362 -20.46 16.04 4.29
CA GLU A 362 -21.58 16.42 5.19
C GLU A 362 -21.07 16.63 6.62
N GLU A 363 -20.23 15.71 7.10
CA GLU A 363 -19.63 15.82 8.43
C GLU A 363 -18.71 17.03 8.54
N ALA A 364 -17.87 17.26 7.51
CA ALA A 364 -16.99 18.43 7.48
C ALA A 364 -17.75 19.76 7.54
N VAL A 365 -18.84 19.89 6.78
CA VAL A 365 -19.72 21.08 6.81
C VAL A 365 -20.34 21.26 8.19
N ALA A 366 -20.85 20.19 8.79
CA ALA A 366 -21.47 20.24 10.12
C ALA A 366 -20.47 20.68 11.20
N VAL A 367 -19.27 20.08 11.19
CA VAL A 367 -18.18 20.39 12.11
C VAL A 367 -17.74 21.84 12.00
N LEU A 368 -17.55 22.35 10.78
CA LEU A 368 -17.12 23.73 10.55
C LEU A 368 -18.22 24.74 10.91
N ASN A 369 -19.48 24.47 10.58
CA ASN A 369 -20.59 25.32 10.98
C ASN A 369 -20.75 25.39 12.51
N ASN A 370 -20.48 24.29 13.23
CA ASN A 370 -20.47 24.28 14.68
C ASN A 370 -19.29 25.09 15.25
N GLU A 371 -18.08 24.90 14.74
CA GLU A 371 -16.87 25.64 15.17
C GLU A 371 -17.03 27.13 15.01
N PHE A 372 -17.61 27.60 13.92
CA PHE A 372 -17.82 29.04 13.63
C PHE A 372 -19.26 29.52 13.91
N SER A 373 -20.03 28.80 14.72
CA SER A 373 -21.43 29.08 14.96
C SER A 373 -21.69 30.47 15.55
N LYS A 374 -20.77 31.01 16.34
CA LYS A 374 -20.89 32.37 16.91
C LYS A 374 -20.74 33.44 15.83
N GLU A 375 -19.70 33.31 15.00
CA GLU A 375 -19.40 34.23 13.91
C GLU A 375 -20.49 34.20 12.83
N ILE A 376 -21.03 33.02 12.52
CA ILE A 376 -22.16 32.88 11.59
C ILE A 376 -23.41 33.58 12.14
N ARG A 377 -23.77 33.37 13.41
CA ARG A 377 -24.94 34.02 14.02
C ARG A 377 -24.82 35.55 14.08
N THR A 378 -23.61 36.07 14.20
CA THR A 378 -23.40 37.54 14.22
C THR A 378 -23.26 38.15 12.83
N GLY A 379 -23.30 37.33 11.76
CA GLY A 379 -23.10 37.77 10.39
C GLY A 379 -21.62 38.07 10.02
N ALA A 380 -20.71 37.73 10.93
CA ALA A 380 -19.26 37.95 10.74
C ALA A 380 -18.63 36.93 9.74
N MET A 381 -19.23 35.74 9.65
CA MET A 381 -18.90 34.72 8.66
C MET A 381 -20.18 34.18 8.01
N PHE A 382 -20.01 33.66 6.80
CA PHE A 382 -21.11 32.99 6.09
C PHE A 382 -21.20 31.52 6.53
N PRO A 383 -22.41 30.91 6.45
CA PRO A 383 -22.50 29.43 6.51
C PRO A 383 -21.60 28.76 5.50
N MET A 384 -21.06 27.60 5.85
CA MET A 384 -20.15 26.86 4.97
C MET A 384 -20.83 26.52 3.65
N HIS A 385 -20.17 26.88 2.53
CA HIS A 385 -20.61 26.53 1.19
C HIS A 385 -19.82 25.30 0.71
N ALA A 386 -20.54 24.28 0.23
CA ALA A 386 -19.95 23.05 -0.27
C ALA A 386 -20.41 22.76 -1.69
N GLU A 387 -19.45 22.48 -2.58
CA GLU A 387 -19.68 22.00 -3.94
C GLU A 387 -19.16 20.57 -4.04
N SER A 388 -20.08 19.60 -4.17
CA SER A 388 -19.78 18.17 -4.24
C SER A 388 -19.76 17.64 -5.68
N GLY A 389 -19.26 16.41 -5.87
CA GLY A 389 -19.23 15.74 -7.17
C GLY A 389 -18.20 16.31 -8.13
N LEU A 390 -17.21 17.01 -7.60
CA LEU A 390 -16.12 17.57 -8.39
C LEU A 390 -15.01 16.52 -8.66
N ALA A 391 -14.11 16.85 -9.57
CA ALA A 391 -12.85 16.16 -9.77
C ALA A 391 -11.70 17.15 -9.61
N THR A 392 -10.68 16.74 -8.85
CA THR A 392 -9.41 17.47 -8.79
C THR A 392 -8.49 16.94 -9.87
N VAL A 393 -7.93 17.81 -10.68
CA VAL A 393 -6.97 17.51 -11.76
C VAL A 393 -5.64 18.15 -11.41
N ALA A 394 -4.55 17.37 -11.50
CA ALA A 394 -3.18 17.81 -11.25
C ALA A 394 -2.27 17.43 -12.41
#